data_99c02c7c055412634b1bcd5f68f7ea8b
#
_entry.id   99c02c7c055412634b1bcd5f68f7ea8b
#
_cell.length_a   1.000
_cell.length_b   1.000
_cell.length_c   1.000
_cell.angle_alpha   90.00
_cell.angle_beta   90.00
_cell.angle_gamma   90.00
#
_symmetry.space_group_name_H-M   'P 1'
#
loop_
_entity.id
_entity.type
_entity.pdbx_description
1 polymer ?
#
loop_
_entity_poly.entity_id
_entity_poly.type
_entity_poly.pdbx_seq_one_letter_code
_entity_poly.pdbx_strand_id
1 'polypeptide(L)'
;MEQQATLNPPRAARNASPSPGRSTENASHQNAPVIPISVMTLMPDSVPGVSLYLPPSTDQADYRLYRGPDYPVTAADIEKLKERGTNRLYVSCDDHARFQRYLRNNLDRFLSTESIPIVQRAGTLNEVVRDVLGETFRSRDLEKQIGPLQEIGASTVSLICRDDVVLNQLRNVLYHDYHTFTHSANVAMYCAMLARALGISNRNDLNAIAVGALLHDAGKLQIPEEILTKPAELIAVIREHPRLGFRMLSKRTDLSFGQLMMVYQHHEKADGTGYPVRCPGSELHDWGKICAVADVFEALTSNRPYRPAMPFAKAAEIMQNGTAFDQEVLSCWIETICRT
;
A
#
# COMPACT_ATOMS: atom_id res chain seq x y z
N MET A 1 -9.03 88.20 43.22
CA MET A 1 -10.48 88.09 43.13
C MET A 1 -10.73 86.99 42.06
N GLU A 2 -10.76 85.78 42.52
CA GLU A 2 -10.65 84.61 41.73
C GLU A 2 -12.04 84.03 41.49
N GLN A 3 -12.33 83.75 40.24
CA GLN A 3 -13.53 83.02 39.84
C GLN A 3 -13.20 81.51 39.71
N GLN A 4 -13.84 80.76 40.56
CA GLN A 4 -13.79 79.30 40.49
C GLN A 4 -14.70 78.81 39.34
N ALA A 5 -14.11 78.10 38.38
CA ALA A 5 -14.82 77.41 37.37
C ALA A 5 -15.02 75.94 37.80
N THR A 6 -16.26 75.49 37.87
CA THR A 6 -16.69 74.17 38.17
C THR A 6 -16.54 73.26 36.93
N LEU A 7 -15.76 72.22 37.05
CA LEU A 7 -15.57 71.14 36.04
C LEU A 7 -16.60 70.01 36.24
N ASN A 8 -17.41 69.74 35.22
CA ASN A 8 -18.26 68.58 35.15
C ASN A 8 -17.42 67.36 34.72
N PRO A 9 -17.65 66.13 35.26
CA PRO A 9 -16.95 64.93 34.85
C PRO A 9 -17.49 64.41 33.55
N PRO A 10 -16.66 63.70 32.72
CA PRO A 10 -17.08 63.17 31.44
C PRO A 10 -17.89 61.84 31.60
N ARG A 11 -18.91 61.70 30.75
CA ARG A 11 -19.74 60.52 30.59
C ARG A 11 -18.92 59.32 30.30
N ALA A 12 -19.18 58.21 31.01
CA ALA A 12 -18.65 56.87 30.75
C ALA A 12 -19.02 56.37 29.33
N ALA A 13 -18.01 56.01 28.55
CA ALA A 13 -18.16 55.32 27.28
C ALA A 13 -18.63 53.88 27.54
N ARG A 14 -19.74 53.51 26.93
CA ARG A 14 -20.22 52.12 26.92
C ARG A 14 -19.25 51.28 26.13
N ASN A 15 -18.68 50.25 26.76
CA ASN A 15 -17.94 49.16 26.11
C ASN A 15 -18.88 48.42 25.12
N ALA A 16 -18.65 48.61 23.85
CA ALA A 16 -19.15 47.75 22.80
C ALA A 16 -18.22 46.51 22.75
N SER A 17 -18.74 45.33 23.05
CA SER A 17 -18.10 44.06 22.84
C SER A 17 -17.79 43.86 21.34
N PRO A 18 -16.57 43.43 20.96
CA PRO A 18 -16.31 43.12 19.57
C PRO A 18 -17.08 41.85 19.19
N SER A 19 -17.89 41.94 18.17
CA SER A 19 -18.47 40.81 17.47
C SER A 19 -17.35 39.87 16.99
N PRO A 20 -17.52 38.53 17.06
CA PRO A 20 -16.51 37.62 16.52
C PRO A 20 -16.41 37.84 15.02
N GLY A 21 -15.23 38.30 14.60
CA GLY A 21 -14.89 38.44 13.20
C GLY A 21 -15.11 37.12 12.47
N ARG A 22 -15.99 37.13 11.48
CA ARG A 22 -16.02 36.11 10.44
C ARG A 22 -14.65 36.11 9.81
N SER A 23 -13.86 35.07 10.12
CA SER A 23 -12.66 34.75 9.39
C SER A 23 -13.06 34.41 7.96
N THR A 24 -12.75 35.32 7.06
CA THR A 24 -12.83 35.15 5.61
C THR A 24 -11.65 34.31 5.15
N GLU A 25 -11.68 33.02 5.46
CA GLU A 25 -10.87 31.99 4.80
C GLU A 25 -11.74 31.01 4.03
N ASN A 26 -12.75 31.54 3.33
CA ASN A 26 -13.38 30.86 2.22
C ASN A 26 -12.74 31.35 0.91
N ALA A 27 -11.42 31.24 0.79
CA ALA A 27 -10.74 31.45 -0.48
C ALA A 27 -10.76 30.13 -1.26
N SER A 28 -11.72 30.01 -2.17
CA SER A 28 -11.65 29.37 -3.49
C SER A 28 -10.55 28.30 -3.70
N HIS A 29 -10.76 27.10 -3.19
CA HIS A 29 -10.13 25.89 -3.76
C HIS A 29 -10.99 25.32 -4.91
N GLN A 30 -11.57 26.18 -5.72
CA GLN A 30 -12.56 25.82 -6.75
C GLN A 30 -11.96 25.05 -7.95
N ASN A 31 -10.63 24.89 -8.06
CA ASN A 31 -10.00 24.15 -9.16
C ASN A 31 -8.67 23.46 -8.77
N ALA A 32 -8.34 23.28 -7.50
CA ALA A 32 -7.16 22.51 -7.15
C ALA A 32 -7.40 21.01 -7.49
N PRO A 33 -6.48 20.35 -8.18
CA PRO A 33 -6.61 18.93 -8.44
C PRO A 33 -6.69 18.17 -7.12
N VAL A 34 -7.63 17.22 -7.03
CA VAL A 34 -7.87 16.42 -5.83
C VAL A 34 -7.64 14.95 -6.11
N ILE A 35 -7.23 14.22 -5.09
CA ILE A 35 -6.94 12.79 -5.14
C ILE A 35 -7.99 12.06 -4.30
N PRO A 36 -8.63 11.02 -4.82
CA PRO A 36 -9.55 10.21 -4.05
C PRO A 36 -8.80 9.37 -3.02
N ILE A 37 -9.32 9.33 -1.81
CA ILE A 37 -8.87 8.45 -0.72
C ILE A 37 -10.04 7.56 -0.27
N SER A 38 -9.75 6.35 0.17
CA SER A 38 -10.76 5.46 0.73
C SER A 38 -11.17 5.93 2.14
N VAL A 39 -12.47 5.99 2.43
CA VAL A 39 -12.96 6.20 3.81
C VAL A 39 -12.42 5.13 4.77
N MET A 40 -12.14 3.95 4.24
CA MET A 40 -11.57 2.83 4.98
C MET A 40 -10.14 3.07 5.49
N THR A 41 -9.41 4.05 4.94
CA THR A 41 -8.05 4.42 5.38
C THR A 41 -8.03 5.43 6.52
N LEU A 42 -9.20 5.91 6.96
CA LEU A 42 -9.30 6.85 8.07
C LEU A 42 -9.31 6.08 9.41
N MET A 43 -8.37 6.43 10.28
CA MET A 43 -8.30 5.89 11.63
C MET A 43 -9.39 6.55 12.49
N PRO A 44 -10.27 5.79 13.15
CA PRO A 44 -11.23 6.36 14.08
C PRO A 44 -10.56 7.19 15.17
N ASP A 45 -11.20 8.32 15.51
CA ASP A 45 -10.78 9.24 16.58
C ASP A 45 -9.35 9.79 16.39
N SER A 46 -8.99 10.04 15.13
CA SER A 46 -7.69 10.61 14.75
C SER A 46 -7.84 11.89 13.93
N VAL A 47 -6.80 12.70 13.94
CA VAL A 47 -6.71 13.95 13.15
C VAL A 47 -5.83 13.67 11.93
N PRO A 48 -6.40 13.65 10.69
CA PRO A 48 -5.61 13.39 9.48
C PRO A 48 -4.59 14.50 9.13
N GLY A 49 -4.77 15.70 9.66
CA GLY A 49 -3.91 16.85 9.40
C GLY A 49 -4.06 17.42 7.98
N VAL A 50 -5.13 17.05 7.27
CA VAL A 50 -5.48 17.50 5.92
C VAL A 50 -6.96 17.79 5.83
N SER A 51 -7.35 18.67 4.90
CA SER A 51 -8.76 18.90 4.59
C SER A 51 -9.34 17.73 3.79
N LEU A 52 -10.46 17.19 4.25
CA LEU A 52 -11.21 16.12 3.58
C LEU A 52 -12.43 16.69 2.88
N TYR A 53 -12.65 16.28 1.63
CA TYR A 53 -13.74 16.76 0.81
C TYR A 53 -14.67 15.63 0.38
N LEU A 54 -15.98 15.92 0.30
CA LEU A 54 -16.97 15.07 -0.35
C LEU A 54 -16.94 15.28 -1.86
N PRO A 55 -17.27 14.24 -2.66
CA PRO A 55 -17.39 14.38 -4.11
C PRO A 55 -18.49 15.37 -4.49
N PRO A 56 -18.46 15.88 -5.72
CA PRO A 56 -19.58 16.59 -6.32
C PRO A 56 -20.87 15.77 -6.25
N SER A 57 -22.01 16.43 -6.13
CA SER A 57 -23.34 15.83 -6.13
C SER A 57 -24.19 16.39 -7.27
N THR A 58 -25.37 15.80 -7.51
CA THR A 58 -26.33 16.28 -8.53
C THR A 58 -26.70 17.76 -8.33
N ASP A 59 -26.68 18.24 -7.09
CA ASP A 59 -27.09 19.59 -6.74
C ASP A 59 -25.88 20.55 -6.59
N GLN A 60 -24.65 20.05 -6.62
CA GLN A 60 -23.43 20.83 -6.40
C GLN A 60 -22.28 20.25 -7.24
N ALA A 61 -21.78 21.06 -8.20
CA ALA A 61 -20.70 20.67 -9.10
C ALA A 61 -19.31 20.63 -8.44
N ASP A 62 -19.14 21.26 -7.27
CA ASP A 62 -17.86 21.41 -6.60
C ASP A 62 -17.65 20.42 -5.46
N TYR A 63 -16.37 20.13 -5.15
CA TYR A 63 -15.99 19.38 -3.96
C TYR A 63 -16.33 20.18 -2.70
N ARG A 64 -17.00 19.54 -1.76
CA ARG A 64 -17.45 20.18 -0.51
C ARG A 64 -16.59 19.77 0.66
N LEU A 65 -16.07 20.73 1.43
CA LEU A 65 -15.34 20.45 2.66
C LEU A 65 -16.19 19.61 3.60
N TYR A 66 -15.69 18.44 3.95
CA TYR A 66 -16.29 17.53 4.92
C TYR A 66 -15.69 17.73 6.31
N ARG A 67 -14.35 17.79 6.39
CA ARG A 67 -13.62 17.94 7.66
C ARG A 67 -12.36 18.78 7.43
N GLY A 68 -12.14 19.76 8.30
CA GLY A 68 -10.90 20.55 8.30
C GLY A 68 -9.70 19.79 8.88
N PRO A 69 -8.48 20.29 8.66
CA PRO A 69 -7.24 19.56 8.98
C PRO A 69 -7.03 19.34 10.48
N ASP A 70 -7.58 20.19 11.33
CA ASP A 70 -7.37 20.16 12.79
C ASP A 70 -8.46 19.40 13.55
N TYR A 71 -9.44 18.85 12.83
CA TYR A 71 -10.58 18.18 13.45
C TYR A 71 -10.48 16.67 13.33
N PRO A 72 -10.74 15.90 14.42
CA PRO A 72 -10.71 14.46 14.37
C PRO A 72 -11.84 13.91 13.50
N VAL A 73 -11.57 12.78 12.86
CA VAL A 73 -12.59 11.93 12.22
C VAL A 73 -12.98 10.87 13.24
N THR A 74 -14.21 10.91 13.71
CA THR A 74 -14.71 9.96 14.72
C THR A 74 -15.18 8.65 14.09
N ALA A 75 -15.28 7.59 14.90
CA ALA A 75 -15.88 6.32 14.48
C ALA A 75 -17.31 6.53 13.93
N ALA A 76 -18.11 7.41 14.59
CA ALA A 76 -19.45 7.74 14.14
C ALA A 76 -19.47 8.48 12.78
N ASP A 77 -18.47 9.30 12.49
CA ASP A 77 -18.34 9.95 11.18
C ASP A 77 -18.09 8.93 10.07
N ILE A 78 -17.21 7.96 10.32
CA ILE A 78 -16.90 6.87 9.38
C ILE A 78 -18.14 6.03 9.10
N GLU A 79 -18.88 5.63 10.14
CA GLU A 79 -20.12 4.87 9.97
C GLU A 79 -21.18 5.65 9.19
N LYS A 80 -21.39 6.94 9.49
CA LYS A 80 -22.32 7.79 8.73
C LYS A 80 -21.95 7.91 7.25
N LEU A 81 -20.65 7.95 6.94
CA LEU A 81 -20.19 7.96 5.54
C LEU A 81 -20.55 6.65 4.83
N LYS A 82 -20.32 5.51 5.49
CA LYS A 82 -20.65 4.18 4.97
C LYS A 82 -22.15 4.00 4.75
N GLU A 83 -22.96 4.37 5.73
CA GLU A 83 -24.44 4.33 5.63
C GLU A 83 -24.98 5.13 4.45
N ARG A 84 -24.32 6.24 4.10
CA ARG A 84 -24.65 7.08 2.95
C ARG A 84 -24.08 6.56 1.62
N GLY A 85 -23.39 5.41 1.64
CA GLY A 85 -22.71 4.86 0.47
C GLY A 85 -21.49 5.67 0.02
N THR A 86 -20.98 6.57 0.87
CA THR A 86 -19.78 7.38 0.58
C THR A 86 -18.55 6.58 0.91
N ASN A 87 -17.97 5.90 -0.08
CA ASN A 87 -16.77 5.07 0.09
C ASN A 87 -15.47 5.83 -0.16
N ARG A 88 -15.56 7.04 -0.76
CA ARG A 88 -14.40 7.87 -1.09
C ARG A 88 -14.59 9.29 -0.60
N LEU A 89 -13.54 9.85 -0.02
CA LEU A 89 -13.33 11.27 0.20
C LEU A 89 -12.19 11.74 -0.70
N TYR A 90 -11.91 13.03 -0.69
CA TYR A 90 -10.87 13.62 -1.53
C TYR A 90 -9.97 14.52 -0.70
N VAL A 91 -8.69 14.54 -1.04
CA VAL A 91 -7.68 15.46 -0.50
C VAL A 91 -7.08 16.28 -1.64
N SER A 92 -6.60 17.49 -1.36
CA SER A 92 -5.88 18.26 -2.38
C SER A 92 -4.59 17.54 -2.78
N CYS A 93 -4.12 17.71 -4.02
CA CYS A 93 -2.83 17.18 -4.43
C CYS A 93 -1.68 17.67 -3.54
N ASP A 94 -1.77 18.91 -3.06
CA ASP A 94 -0.76 19.51 -2.17
C ASP A 94 -0.72 18.83 -0.78
N ASP A 95 -1.86 18.33 -0.32
CA ASP A 95 -1.98 17.64 0.97
C ASP A 95 -1.74 16.14 0.89
N HIS A 96 -1.64 15.56 -0.32
CA HIS A 96 -1.51 14.11 -0.49
C HIS A 96 -0.31 13.53 0.27
N ALA A 97 0.86 14.17 0.16
CA ALA A 97 2.06 13.71 0.88
C ALA A 97 1.89 13.77 2.42
N ARG A 98 1.10 14.74 2.93
CA ARG A 98 0.77 14.84 4.35
C ARG A 98 -0.18 13.73 4.78
N PHE A 99 -1.17 13.41 3.95
CA PHE A 99 -2.09 12.29 4.18
C PHE A 99 -1.36 10.94 4.18
N GLN A 100 -0.44 10.71 3.25
CA GLN A 100 0.38 9.48 3.22
C GLN A 100 1.25 9.34 4.48
N ARG A 101 1.80 10.44 4.96
CA ARG A 101 2.54 10.46 6.24
C ARG A 101 1.63 10.12 7.43
N TYR A 102 0.41 10.65 7.44
CA TYR A 102 -0.58 10.27 8.45
C TYR A 102 -0.86 8.76 8.43
N LEU A 103 -1.06 8.15 7.27
CA LEU A 103 -1.27 6.70 7.14
C LEU A 103 -0.08 5.91 7.68
N ARG A 104 1.14 6.26 7.28
CA ARG A 104 2.37 5.60 7.76
C ARG A 104 2.51 5.71 9.28
N ASN A 105 2.32 6.88 9.85
CA ASN A 105 2.46 7.12 11.29
C ASN A 105 1.40 6.39 12.14
N ASN A 106 0.27 6.04 11.57
CA ASN A 106 -0.82 5.35 12.25
C ASN A 106 -0.94 3.88 11.87
N LEU A 107 -0.09 3.37 10.98
CA LEU A 107 -0.24 2.03 10.40
C LEU A 107 -0.28 0.95 11.47
N ASP A 108 0.68 0.89 12.38
CA ASP A 108 0.73 -0.15 13.42
C ASP A 108 -0.49 -0.11 14.34
N ARG A 109 -0.92 1.09 14.74
CA ARG A 109 -2.15 1.26 15.52
C ARG A 109 -3.36 0.77 14.73
N PHE A 110 -3.43 1.08 13.43
CA PHE A 110 -4.50 0.67 12.54
C PHE A 110 -4.55 -0.86 12.41
N LEU A 111 -3.39 -1.48 12.17
CA LEU A 111 -3.29 -2.93 12.02
C LEU A 111 -3.57 -3.70 13.32
N SER A 112 -3.27 -3.12 14.48
CA SER A 112 -3.48 -3.74 15.79
C SER A 112 -4.89 -3.54 16.36
N THR A 113 -5.70 -2.65 15.81
CA THR A 113 -7.05 -2.36 16.31
C THR A 113 -8.05 -3.43 15.85
N GLU A 114 -8.47 -4.31 16.75
CA GLU A 114 -9.35 -5.46 16.46
C GLU A 114 -10.76 -5.05 16.01
N SER A 115 -11.26 -3.91 16.46
CA SER A 115 -12.57 -3.39 16.02
C SER A 115 -12.57 -2.96 14.54
N ILE A 116 -11.41 -2.80 13.91
CA ILE A 116 -11.30 -2.52 12.48
C ILE A 116 -11.30 -3.85 11.72
N PRO A 117 -12.22 -4.06 10.76
CA PRO A 117 -12.26 -5.29 9.97
C PRO A 117 -10.95 -5.58 9.26
N ILE A 118 -10.56 -6.87 9.19
CA ILE A 118 -9.29 -7.30 8.55
C ILE A 118 -9.17 -6.80 7.11
N VAL A 119 -10.27 -6.77 6.37
CA VAL A 119 -10.34 -6.24 5.00
C VAL A 119 -9.90 -4.77 4.96
N GLN A 120 -10.32 -3.97 5.93
CA GLN A 120 -9.96 -2.58 6.03
C GLN A 120 -8.49 -2.42 6.43
N ARG A 121 -8.01 -3.20 7.41
CA ARG A 121 -6.60 -3.20 7.84
C ARG A 121 -5.66 -3.54 6.69
N ALA A 122 -5.94 -4.62 5.95
CA ALA A 122 -5.16 -5.04 4.79
C ALA A 122 -5.22 -4.02 3.63
N GLY A 123 -6.39 -3.42 3.38
CA GLY A 123 -6.53 -2.37 2.38
C GLY A 123 -5.68 -1.14 2.70
N THR A 124 -5.65 -0.72 3.97
CA THR A 124 -4.80 0.40 4.42
C THR A 124 -3.31 0.07 4.29
N LEU A 125 -2.91 -1.16 4.65
CA LEU A 125 -1.52 -1.61 4.44
C LEU A 125 -1.15 -1.52 2.96
N ASN A 126 -1.98 -2.02 2.05
CA ASN A 126 -1.73 -1.95 0.62
C ASN A 126 -1.58 -0.50 0.10
N GLU A 127 -2.38 0.45 0.60
CA GLU A 127 -2.23 1.86 0.25
C GLU A 127 -0.86 2.41 0.68
N VAL A 128 -0.43 2.12 1.91
CA VAL A 128 0.88 2.55 2.41
C VAL A 128 2.02 1.90 1.63
N VAL A 129 1.94 0.60 1.35
CA VAL A 129 2.93 -0.12 0.54
C VAL A 129 3.05 0.52 -0.85
N ARG A 130 1.92 0.78 -1.49
CA ARG A 130 1.85 1.39 -2.82
C ARG A 130 2.49 2.78 -2.84
N ASP A 131 2.26 3.58 -1.82
CA ASP A 131 2.85 4.92 -1.70
C ASP A 131 4.38 4.84 -1.57
N VAL A 132 4.89 4.01 -0.65
CA VAL A 132 6.33 3.85 -0.42
C VAL A 132 7.02 3.26 -1.65
N LEU A 133 6.45 2.24 -2.29
CA LEU A 133 6.99 1.71 -3.55
C LEU A 133 6.96 2.76 -4.66
N GLY A 134 5.87 3.52 -4.79
CA GLY A 134 5.76 4.62 -5.74
C GLY A 134 6.82 5.69 -5.53
N GLU A 135 7.11 6.03 -4.28
CA GLU A 135 8.18 6.97 -3.91
C GLU A 135 9.57 6.39 -4.23
N THR A 136 9.78 5.09 -3.95
CA THR A 136 10.99 4.34 -4.28
C THR A 136 11.27 4.36 -5.79
N PHE A 137 10.26 4.06 -6.59
CA PHE A 137 10.40 4.01 -8.04
C PHE A 137 10.57 5.40 -8.68
N ARG A 138 9.92 6.43 -8.15
CA ARG A 138 10.08 7.81 -8.63
C ARG A 138 11.44 8.39 -8.28
N SER A 139 11.91 8.18 -7.05
CA SER A 139 13.20 8.73 -6.59
C SER A 139 14.39 8.00 -7.19
N ARG A 140 14.22 6.74 -7.61
CA ARG A 140 15.30 5.81 -8.01
C ARG A 140 16.42 5.67 -6.95
N ASP A 141 16.12 6.07 -5.72
CA ASP A 141 17.06 6.07 -4.57
C ASP A 141 16.64 4.99 -3.58
N LEU A 142 17.01 3.76 -3.87
CA LEU A 142 16.74 2.62 -2.98
C LEU A 142 17.43 2.74 -1.62
N GLU A 143 18.54 3.48 -1.53
CA GLU A 143 19.26 3.61 -0.25
C GLU A 143 18.39 4.27 0.82
N LYS A 144 17.62 5.30 0.44
CA LYS A 144 16.72 5.99 1.36
C LYS A 144 15.44 5.21 1.63
N GLN A 145 15.09 4.25 0.78
CA GLN A 145 13.79 3.57 0.82
C GLN A 145 13.82 2.19 1.50
N ILE A 146 14.99 1.61 1.73
CA ILE A 146 15.08 0.28 2.38
C ILE A 146 14.50 0.31 3.80
N GLY A 147 14.80 1.33 4.61
CA GLY A 147 14.22 1.48 5.94
C GLY A 147 12.68 1.44 5.92
N PRO A 148 12.02 2.33 5.16
CA PRO A 148 10.57 2.26 4.97
C PRO A 148 10.05 0.91 4.46
N LEU A 149 10.77 0.23 3.56
CA LEU A 149 10.37 -1.10 3.09
C LEU A 149 10.50 -2.18 4.18
N GLN A 150 11.51 -2.08 5.06
CA GLN A 150 11.65 -2.98 6.22
C GLN A 150 10.51 -2.78 7.22
N GLU A 151 10.11 -1.55 7.50
CA GLU A 151 8.96 -1.24 8.35
C GLU A 151 7.66 -1.82 7.78
N ILE A 152 7.44 -1.67 6.47
CA ILE A 152 6.28 -2.25 5.78
C ILE A 152 6.32 -3.78 5.82
N GLY A 153 7.47 -4.41 5.61
CA GLY A 153 7.65 -5.85 5.74
C GLY A 153 7.22 -6.33 7.14
N ALA A 154 7.68 -5.66 8.19
CA ALA A 154 7.29 -5.95 9.56
C ALA A 154 5.78 -5.77 9.81
N SER A 155 5.19 -4.70 9.28
CA SER A 155 3.75 -4.46 9.36
C SER A 155 2.94 -5.52 8.62
N THR A 156 3.41 -5.97 7.44
CA THR A 156 2.80 -7.06 6.66
C THR A 156 2.79 -8.36 7.47
N VAL A 157 3.92 -8.72 8.04
CA VAL A 157 4.04 -9.93 8.88
C VAL A 157 3.23 -9.81 10.16
N SER A 158 3.21 -8.63 10.79
CA SER A 158 2.38 -8.38 11.97
C SER A 158 0.89 -8.62 11.67
N LEU A 159 0.41 -8.19 10.51
CA LEU A 159 -0.96 -8.45 10.09
C LEU A 159 -1.22 -9.95 9.87
N ILE A 160 -0.34 -10.65 9.13
CA ILE A 160 -0.53 -12.06 8.74
C ILE A 160 -0.38 -13.01 9.93
N CYS A 161 0.46 -12.67 10.92
CA CYS A 161 0.69 -13.50 12.10
C CYS A 161 -0.38 -13.37 13.18
N ARG A 162 -1.42 -12.59 12.97
CA ARG A 162 -2.53 -12.48 13.92
C ARG A 162 -3.48 -13.69 13.79
N ASP A 163 -4.02 -14.13 14.91
CA ASP A 163 -4.91 -15.30 14.97
C ASP A 163 -6.29 -15.04 14.37
N ASP A 164 -6.71 -13.76 14.31
CA ASP A 164 -7.98 -13.33 13.72
C ASP A 164 -7.95 -13.22 12.17
N VAL A 165 -6.80 -13.45 11.55
CA VAL A 165 -6.65 -13.36 10.09
C VAL A 165 -7.04 -14.65 9.41
N VAL A 166 -8.19 -14.64 8.76
CA VAL A 166 -8.64 -15.70 7.88
C VAL A 166 -8.34 -15.33 6.44
N LEU A 167 -7.57 -16.17 5.74
CA LEU A 167 -7.07 -15.92 4.39
C LEU A 167 -8.15 -15.60 3.37
N ASN A 168 -9.33 -16.22 3.50
CA ASN A 168 -10.48 -15.92 2.67
C ASN A 168 -10.91 -14.45 2.71
N GLN A 169 -10.76 -13.77 3.88
CA GLN A 169 -11.12 -12.36 4.02
C GLN A 169 -10.14 -11.46 3.31
N LEU A 170 -8.84 -11.82 3.32
CA LEU A 170 -7.81 -11.10 2.58
C LEU A 170 -8.00 -11.20 1.07
N ARG A 171 -8.54 -12.31 0.57
CA ARG A 171 -8.83 -12.53 -0.85
C ARG A 171 -9.60 -11.36 -1.49
N ASN A 172 -10.59 -10.81 -0.80
CA ASN A 172 -11.42 -9.72 -1.32
C ASN A 172 -10.67 -8.37 -1.39
N VAL A 173 -9.60 -8.20 -0.59
CA VAL A 173 -8.76 -6.99 -0.61
C VAL A 173 -7.73 -7.06 -1.72
N LEU A 174 -7.17 -8.26 -1.94
CA LEU A 174 -6.08 -8.50 -2.87
C LEU A 174 -6.55 -8.59 -4.34
N TYR A 175 -7.86 -8.59 -4.57
CA TYR A 175 -8.46 -8.84 -5.88
C TYR A 175 -8.70 -7.59 -6.73
N HIS A 176 -8.43 -6.36 -6.26
CA HIS A 176 -8.84 -5.14 -6.95
C HIS A 176 -7.67 -4.25 -7.34
N ASP A 177 -7.69 -3.80 -8.60
CA ASP A 177 -6.88 -2.78 -9.27
C ASP A 177 -5.41 -3.11 -9.56
N TYR A 178 -5.15 -3.27 -10.88
CA TYR A 178 -3.79 -3.37 -11.40
C TYR A 178 -3.08 -2.01 -11.36
N HIS A 179 -2.17 -1.87 -10.40
CA HIS A 179 -1.07 -0.93 -10.45
C HIS A 179 0.22 -1.70 -10.11
N THR A 180 1.34 -1.36 -10.74
CA THR A 180 2.63 -2.06 -10.55
C THR A 180 2.99 -2.22 -9.07
N PHE A 181 2.65 -1.25 -8.24
CA PHE A 181 2.95 -1.29 -6.82
C PHE A 181 1.95 -2.14 -6.00
N THR A 182 0.73 -2.27 -6.46
CA THR A 182 -0.26 -3.20 -5.87
C THR A 182 0.19 -4.65 -6.05
N HIS A 183 0.77 -4.98 -7.20
CA HIS A 183 1.36 -6.29 -7.45
C HIS A 183 2.42 -6.65 -6.41
N SER A 184 3.45 -5.83 -6.22
CA SER A 184 4.52 -6.13 -5.26
C SER A 184 4.01 -6.21 -3.81
N ALA A 185 2.99 -5.41 -3.44
CA ALA A 185 2.33 -5.49 -2.14
C ALA A 185 1.62 -6.84 -1.94
N ASN A 186 0.87 -7.28 -2.95
CA ASN A 186 0.16 -8.56 -2.93
C ASN A 186 1.14 -9.74 -2.89
N VAL A 187 2.21 -9.69 -3.70
CA VAL A 187 3.27 -10.72 -3.70
C VAL A 187 3.93 -10.82 -2.33
N ALA A 188 4.22 -9.68 -1.68
CA ALA A 188 4.81 -9.70 -0.34
C ALA A 188 3.88 -10.36 0.69
N MET A 189 2.59 -10.08 0.62
CA MET A 189 1.60 -10.70 1.49
C MET A 189 1.48 -12.21 1.21
N TYR A 190 1.41 -12.61 -0.04
CA TYR A 190 1.35 -14.03 -0.43
C TYR A 190 2.64 -14.78 -0.03
N CYS A 191 3.82 -14.19 -0.22
CA CYS A 191 5.09 -14.78 0.22
C CYS A 191 5.13 -15.02 1.72
N ALA A 192 4.72 -14.04 2.52
CA ALA A 192 4.70 -14.17 3.98
C ALA A 192 3.68 -15.23 4.44
N MET A 193 2.52 -15.32 3.80
CA MET A 193 1.49 -16.35 4.07
C MET A 193 2.00 -17.74 3.72
N LEU A 194 2.58 -17.92 2.55
CA LEU A 194 3.13 -19.19 2.09
C LEU A 194 4.31 -19.63 2.94
N ALA A 195 5.24 -18.72 3.26
CA ALA A 195 6.36 -18.99 4.15
C ALA A 195 5.90 -19.50 5.53
N ARG A 196 4.88 -18.85 6.12
CA ARG A 196 4.27 -19.30 7.37
C ARG A 196 3.63 -20.68 7.22
N ALA A 197 2.92 -20.95 6.15
CA ALA A 197 2.28 -22.25 5.89
C ALA A 197 3.31 -23.37 5.70
N LEU A 198 4.48 -23.07 5.15
CA LEU A 198 5.64 -23.96 5.04
C LEU A 198 6.40 -24.17 6.36
N GLY A 199 5.93 -23.56 7.47
CA GLY A 199 6.50 -23.73 8.80
C GLY A 199 7.59 -22.72 9.18
N ILE A 200 7.85 -21.70 8.37
CA ILE A 200 8.75 -20.59 8.78
C ILE A 200 8.04 -19.76 9.85
N SER A 201 8.53 -19.88 11.09
CA SER A 201 7.94 -19.22 12.26
C SER A 201 8.79 -18.05 12.81
N ASN A 202 10.06 -17.96 12.41
CA ASN A 202 10.93 -16.87 12.80
C ASN A 202 10.45 -15.56 12.18
N ARG A 203 10.10 -14.58 13.01
CA ARG A 203 9.60 -13.28 12.54
C ARG A 203 10.61 -12.51 11.69
N ASN A 204 11.90 -12.63 11.98
CA ASN A 204 12.93 -11.96 11.19
C ASN A 204 12.99 -12.54 9.77
N ASP A 205 12.87 -13.86 9.62
CA ASP A 205 12.86 -14.52 8.32
C ASP A 205 11.58 -14.15 7.53
N LEU A 206 10.43 -14.15 8.20
CA LEU A 206 9.17 -13.72 7.58
C LEU A 206 9.24 -12.26 7.12
N ASN A 207 9.79 -11.35 7.95
CA ASN A 207 10.01 -9.95 7.58
C ASN A 207 10.97 -9.84 6.39
N ALA A 208 12.06 -10.57 6.41
CA ALA A 208 13.03 -10.58 5.31
C ALA A 208 12.39 -11.11 4.00
N ILE A 209 11.56 -12.16 4.07
CA ILE A 209 10.80 -12.66 2.92
C ILE A 209 9.82 -11.60 2.39
N ALA A 210 9.07 -10.93 3.27
CA ALA A 210 8.16 -9.87 2.84
C ALA A 210 8.91 -8.72 2.14
N VAL A 211 10.04 -8.28 2.69
CA VAL A 211 10.90 -7.23 2.08
C VAL A 211 11.51 -7.72 0.76
N GLY A 212 12.00 -8.96 0.69
CA GLY A 212 12.51 -9.56 -0.55
C GLY A 212 11.46 -9.55 -1.66
N ALA A 213 10.21 -9.89 -1.31
CA ALA A 213 9.08 -9.84 -2.23
C ALA A 213 8.73 -8.41 -2.67
N LEU A 214 8.81 -7.41 -1.79
CA LEU A 214 8.63 -6.00 -2.20
C LEU A 214 9.70 -5.55 -3.20
N LEU A 215 10.89 -6.13 -3.13
CA LEU A 215 12.04 -5.79 -3.95
C LEU A 215 12.23 -6.68 -5.19
N HIS A 216 11.45 -7.76 -5.37
CA HIS A 216 11.71 -8.76 -6.43
C HIS A 216 11.83 -8.14 -7.82
N ASP A 217 11.04 -7.13 -8.08
CA ASP A 217 10.94 -6.39 -9.34
C ASP A 217 11.82 -5.10 -9.38
N ALA A 218 12.64 -4.83 -8.37
CA ALA A 218 13.43 -3.59 -8.27
C ALA A 218 14.33 -3.34 -9.50
N GLY A 219 14.76 -4.39 -10.18
CA GLY A 219 15.55 -4.24 -11.42
C GLY A 219 14.82 -3.56 -12.57
N LYS A 220 13.50 -3.50 -12.56
CA LYS A 220 12.71 -2.73 -13.54
C LYS A 220 13.01 -1.22 -13.47
N LEU A 221 13.54 -0.72 -12.35
CA LEU A 221 14.03 0.66 -12.24
C LEU A 221 15.16 0.99 -13.23
N GLN A 222 15.90 -0.02 -13.68
CA GLN A 222 16.99 0.13 -14.64
C GLN A 222 16.52 0.02 -16.10
N ILE A 223 15.25 -0.28 -16.33
CA ILE A 223 14.65 -0.43 -17.67
C ILE A 223 13.88 0.85 -17.98
N PRO A 224 14.07 1.44 -19.18
CA PRO A 224 13.30 2.59 -19.63
C PRO A 224 11.79 2.30 -19.63
N GLU A 225 10.98 3.27 -19.26
CA GLU A 225 9.52 3.12 -19.14
C GLU A 225 8.86 2.78 -20.49
N GLU A 226 9.41 3.32 -21.58
CA GLU A 226 8.94 3.05 -22.95
C GLU A 226 9.06 1.56 -23.33
N ILE A 227 10.02 0.84 -22.70
CA ILE A 227 10.20 -0.60 -22.88
C ILE A 227 9.20 -1.38 -22.04
N LEU A 228 8.96 -0.93 -20.82
CA LEU A 228 8.01 -1.57 -19.89
C LEU A 228 6.57 -1.49 -20.40
N THR A 229 6.25 -0.46 -21.19
CA THR A 229 4.90 -0.26 -21.76
C THR A 229 4.67 -1.04 -23.07
N LYS A 230 5.72 -1.61 -23.69
CA LYS A 230 5.66 -2.41 -24.93
C LYS A 230 6.21 -3.82 -24.74
N PRO A 231 5.70 -4.62 -23.82
CA PRO A 231 6.33 -5.89 -23.40
C PRO A 231 6.41 -6.95 -24.51
N ALA A 232 5.48 -6.95 -25.46
CA ALA A 232 5.43 -7.98 -26.50
C ALA A 232 6.63 -7.93 -27.45
N GLU A 233 7.17 -6.72 -27.72
CA GLU A 233 8.27 -6.52 -28.67
C GLU A 233 9.64 -6.61 -27.99
N LEU A 234 9.71 -6.33 -26.68
CA LEU A 234 10.96 -6.13 -25.93
C LEU A 234 11.10 -7.05 -24.72
N ILE A 235 10.42 -8.19 -24.76
CA ILE A 235 10.39 -9.17 -23.66
C ILE A 235 11.80 -9.61 -23.21
N ALA A 236 12.76 -9.68 -24.14
CA ALA A 236 14.13 -10.07 -23.84
C ALA A 236 14.82 -9.05 -22.92
N VAL A 237 14.55 -7.74 -23.12
CA VAL A 237 15.09 -6.67 -22.28
C VAL A 237 14.45 -6.69 -20.91
N ILE A 238 13.13 -6.92 -20.85
CA ILE A 238 12.40 -7.02 -19.58
C ILE A 238 12.92 -8.21 -18.76
N ARG A 239 13.27 -9.33 -19.39
CA ARG A 239 13.84 -10.50 -18.71
C ARG A 239 15.19 -10.29 -18.04
N GLU A 240 15.84 -9.17 -18.29
CA GLU A 240 17.09 -8.79 -17.58
C GLU A 240 16.82 -8.23 -16.16
N HIS A 241 15.58 -7.85 -15.80
CA HIS A 241 15.33 -7.20 -14.51
C HIS A 241 15.77 -8.03 -13.29
N PRO A 242 15.70 -9.38 -13.23
CA PRO A 242 16.21 -10.12 -12.07
C PRO A 242 17.73 -9.95 -11.92
N ARG A 243 18.47 -9.97 -13.03
CA ARG A 243 19.92 -9.74 -13.05
C ARG A 243 20.28 -8.31 -12.68
N LEU A 244 19.54 -7.32 -13.22
CA LEU A 244 19.72 -5.91 -12.91
C LEU A 244 19.42 -5.61 -11.44
N GLY A 245 18.33 -6.16 -10.92
CA GLY A 245 17.94 -6.04 -9.51
C GLY A 245 18.98 -6.65 -8.57
N PHE A 246 19.41 -7.87 -8.84
CA PHE A 246 20.49 -8.51 -8.07
C PHE A 246 21.76 -7.67 -8.08
N ARG A 247 22.22 -7.20 -9.24
CA ARG A 247 23.42 -6.37 -9.35
C ARG A 247 23.31 -5.07 -8.56
N MET A 248 22.12 -4.48 -8.54
CA MET A 248 21.85 -3.24 -7.83
C MET A 248 21.84 -3.45 -6.31
N LEU A 249 21.28 -4.56 -5.84
CA LEU A 249 21.06 -4.85 -4.42
C LEU A 249 22.20 -5.64 -3.76
N SER A 250 23.02 -6.40 -4.53
CA SER A 250 24.06 -7.31 -4.00
C SER A 250 25.19 -6.61 -3.24
N LYS A 251 25.34 -5.29 -3.38
CA LYS A 251 26.33 -4.50 -2.62
C LYS A 251 25.86 -4.11 -1.23
N ARG A 252 24.62 -4.37 -0.91
CA ARG A 252 24.01 -3.99 0.38
C ARG A 252 24.29 -5.06 1.43
N THR A 253 24.64 -4.58 2.62
CA THR A 253 24.92 -5.44 3.79
C THR A 253 23.70 -5.66 4.69
N ASP A 254 22.63 -4.92 4.46
CA ASP A 254 21.37 -4.98 5.20
C ASP A 254 20.30 -5.87 4.54
N LEU A 255 20.65 -6.53 3.43
CA LEU A 255 19.83 -7.55 2.79
C LEU A 255 20.48 -8.93 2.92
N SER A 256 19.69 -9.92 3.30
CA SER A 256 20.13 -11.32 3.39
C SER A 256 20.31 -11.96 2.02
N PHE A 257 21.07 -13.05 1.97
CA PHE A 257 21.24 -13.84 0.75
C PHE A 257 19.89 -14.34 0.19
N GLY A 258 18.99 -14.79 1.07
CA GLY A 258 17.65 -15.23 0.65
C GLY A 258 16.84 -14.14 -0.05
N GLN A 259 16.89 -12.88 0.44
CA GLN A 259 16.23 -11.74 -0.22
C GLN A 259 16.82 -11.47 -1.61
N LEU A 260 18.15 -11.55 -1.75
CA LEU A 260 18.80 -11.39 -3.04
C LEU A 260 18.42 -12.51 -4.01
N MET A 261 18.24 -13.74 -3.51
CA MET A 261 17.78 -14.87 -4.32
C MET A 261 16.31 -14.72 -4.73
N MET A 262 15.45 -14.16 -3.92
CA MET A 262 14.09 -13.80 -4.34
C MET A 262 14.11 -12.86 -5.55
N VAL A 263 14.95 -11.81 -5.51
CA VAL A 263 15.11 -10.87 -6.64
C VAL A 263 15.67 -11.56 -7.87
N TYR A 264 16.62 -12.47 -7.69
CA TYR A 264 17.35 -13.09 -8.80
C TYR A 264 16.61 -14.28 -9.43
N GLN A 265 15.92 -15.09 -8.62
CA GLN A 265 15.40 -16.40 -9.03
C GLN A 265 13.87 -16.48 -9.17
N HIS A 266 13.10 -15.42 -8.89
CA HIS A 266 11.63 -15.49 -8.92
C HIS A 266 11.04 -15.87 -10.30
N HIS A 267 11.82 -15.77 -11.36
CA HIS A 267 11.46 -16.23 -12.70
C HIS A 267 12.20 -17.49 -13.14
N GLU A 268 13.00 -18.10 -12.26
CA GLU A 268 13.51 -19.45 -12.50
C GLU A 268 12.37 -20.46 -12.34
N LYS A 269 12.57 -21.63 -12.94
CA LYS A 269 11.61 -22.71 -12.90
C LYS A 269 12.26 -23.99 -12.40
N ALA A 270 11.51 -24.80 -11.68
CA ALA A 270 11.99 -26.08 -11.16
C ALA A 270 12.49 -27.05 -12.26
N ASP A 271 11.94 -26.93 -13.47
CA ASP A 271 12.34 -27.70 -14.66
C ASP A 271 13.55 -27.13 -15.41
N GLY A 272 14.17 -26.05 -14.92
CA GLY A 272 15.32 -25.39 -15.53
C GLY A 272 15.01 -24.60 -16.82
N THR A 273 13.74 -24.37 -17.15
CA THR A 273 13.34 -23.59 -18.34
C THR A 273 13.13 -22.10 -18.06
N GLY A 274 13.38 -21.67 -16.81
CA GLY A 274 13.22 -20.29 -16.36
C GLY A 274 14.30 -19.34 -16.88
N TYR A 275 14.44 -18.22 -16.23
CA TYR A 275 15.49 -17.21 -16.43
C TYR A 275 15.81 -16.50 -15.10
N PRO A 276 16.98 -15.89 -14.93
CA PRO A 276 18.00 -15.52 -15.91
C PRO A 276 19.08 -16.59 -16.15
N VAL A 277 19.19 -17.62 -15.30
CA VAL A 277 20.32 -18.58 -15.34
C VAL A 277 19.92 -19.92 -15.91
N ARG A 278 18.66 -20.32 -15.75
CA ARG A 278 18.12 -21.63 -16.05
C ARG A 278 18.75 -22.73 -15.19
N CYS A 279 18.88 -22.44 -13.90
CA CYS A 279 19.44 -23.40 -12.96
C CYS A 279 18.43 -24.52 -12.64
N PRO A 280 18.95 -25.72 -12.28
CA PRO A 280 18.08 -26.82 -11.82
C PRO A 280 17.27 -26.44 -10.59
N GLY A 281 16.09 -27.01 -10.42
CA GLY A 281 15.23 -26.76 -9.27
C GLY A 281 15.89 -27.04 -7.92
N SER A 282 16.85 -27.98 -7.87
CA SER A 282 17.65 -28.29 -6.69
C SER A 282 18.62 -27.17 -6.27
N GLU A 283 18.94 -26.23 -7.16
CA GLU A 283 19.81 -25.09 -6.89
C GLU A 283 19.00 -23.82 -6.59
N LEU A 284 17.68 -23.88 -6.66
CA LEU A 284 16.84 -22.75 -6.31
C LEU A 284 16.78 -22.58 -4.78
N HIS A 285 17.01 -21.36 -4.35
CA HIS A 285 16.81 -20.99 -2.95
C HIS A 285 15.33 -21.08 -2.58
N ASP A 286 15.01 -21.60 -1.38
CA ASP A 286 13.61 -21.81 -0.96
C ASP A 286 12.78 -20.52 -1.00
N TRP A 287 13.37 -19.38 -0.63
CA TRP A 287 12.68 -18.09 -0.74
C TRP A 287 12.44 -17.66 -2.20
N GLY A 288 13.32 -18.03 -3.12
CA GLY A 288 13.12 -17.84 -4.56
C GLY A 288 11.95 -18.68 -5.08
N LYS A 289 11.81 -19.94 -4.64
CA LYS A 289 10.67 -20.81 -4.95
C LYS A 289 9.36 -20.26 -4.43
N ILE A 290 9.35 -19.76 -3.17
CA ILE A 290 8.19 -19.08 -2.55
C ILE A 290 7.78 -17.86 -3.38
N CYS A 291 8.74 -17.02 -3.76
CA CYS A 291 8.49 -15.83 -4.55
C CYS A 291 7.93 -16.16 -5.94
N ALA A 292 8.47 -17.19 -6.62
CA ALA A 292 8.02 -17.61 -7.93
C ALA A 292 6.55 -18.09 -7.94
N VAL A 293 6.14 -18.84 -6.91
CA VAL A 293 4.75 -19.28 -6.76
C VAL A 293 3.83 -18.10 -6.49
N ALA A 294 4.20 -17.21 -5.57
CA ALA A 294 3.40 -16.05 -5.19
C ALA A 294 3.25 -15.04 -6.35
N ASP A 295 4.33 -14.75 -7.07
CA ASP A 295 4.36 -13.83 -8.21
C ASP A 295 3.43 -14.29 -9.34
N VAL A 296 3.57 -15.56 -9.77
CA VAL A 296 2.73 -16.08 -10.84
C VAL A 296 1.27 -16.20 -10.41
N PHE A 297 1.01 -16.60 -9.17
CA PHE A 297 -0.36 -16.64 -8.65
C PHE A 297 -1.00 -15.24 -8.63
N GLU A 298 -0.30 -14.23 -8.14
CA GLU A 298 -0.77 -12.85 -8.18
C GLU A 298 -1.00 -12.41 -9.62
N ALA A 299 -0.03 -12.67 -10.51
CA ALA A 299 -0.17 -12.30 -11.91
C ALA A 299 -1.40 -12.93 -12.58
N LEU A 300 -1.80 -14.14 -12.23
CA LEU A 300 -2.99 -14.81 -12.77
C LEU A 300 -4.28 -14.26 -12.16
N THR A 301 -4.28 -13.91 -10.89
CA THR A 301 -5.49 -13.58 -10.11
C THR A 301 -5.77 -12.09 -10.01
N SER A 302 -4.90 -11.23 -10.54
CA SER A 302 -5.11 -9.77 -10.64
C SER A 302 -5.59 -9.35 -12.02
N ASN A 303 -6.36 -8.25 -12.08
CA ASN A 303 -6.72 -7.61 -13.33
C ASN A 303 -5.46 -7.09 -14.02
N ARG A 304 -5.34 -7.30 -15.33
CA ARG A 304 -4.28 -6.76 -16.17
C ARG A 304 -4.92 -5.92 -17.30
N PRO A 305 -4.25 -4.93 -17.87
CA PRO A 305 -4.83 -4.10 -18.93
C PRO A 305 -5.38 -4.90 -20.13
N TYR A 306 -4.84 -6.10 -20.35
CA TYR A 306 -5.16 -6.98 -21.48
C TYR A 306 -5.91 -8.26 -21.05
N ARG A 307 -6.19 -8.47 -19.75
CA ARG A 307 -6.83 -9.68 -19.25
C ARG A 307 -7.48 -9.45 -17.87
N PRO A 308 -8.74 -9.86 -17.67
CA PRO A 308 -9.38 -9.86 -16.37
C PRO A 308 -8.71 -10.85 -15.41
N ALA A 309 -8.90 -10.64 -14.11
CA ALA A 309 -8.50 -11.56 -13.05
C ALA A 309 -9.10 -12.94 -13.23
N MET A 310 -8.31 -14.00 -13.01
CA MET A 310 -8.83 -15.38 -13.00
C MET A 310 -9.33 -15.74 -11.60
N PRO A 311 -10.35 -16.60 -11.50
CA PRO A 311 -10.70 -17.23 -10.22
C PRO A 311 -9.52 -18.02 -9.67
N PHE A 312 -9.36 -18.04 -8.34
CA PHE A 312 -8.26 -18.71 -7.64
C PHE A 312 -8.13 -20.19 -8.02
N ALA A 313 -9.26 -20.93 -8.08
CA ALA A 313 -9.27 -22.31 -8.49
C ALA A 313 -8.70 -22.53 -9.91
N LYS A 314 -9.02 -21.61 -10.85
CA LYS A 314 -8.49 -21.69 -12.21
C LYS A 314 -7.00 -21.37 -12.28
N ALA A 315 -6.53 -20.40 -11.49
CA ALA A 315 -5.11 -20.09 -11.37
C ALA A 315 -4.33 -21.29 -10.80
N ALA A 316 -4.85 -21.92 -9.74
CA ALA A 316 -4.29 -23.14 -9.16
C ALA A 316 -4.19 -24.29 -10.17
N GLU A 317 -5.27 -24.55 -10.93
CA GLU A 317 -5.28 -25.56 -11.98
C GLU A 317 -4.19 -25.31 -13.04
N ILE A 318 -4.04 -24.06 -13.50
CA ILE A 318 -3.01 -23.70 -14.48
C ILE A 318 -1.60 -23.92 -13.91
N MET A 319 -1.36 -23.55 -12.65
CA MET A 319 -0.05 -23.71 -12.03
C MET A 319 0.31 -25.17 -11.77
N GLN A 320 -0.68 -26.04 -11.51
CA GLN A 320 -0.48 -27.48 -11.34
C GLN A 320 -0.21 -28.24 -12.66
N ASN A 321 -0.64 -27.69 -13.80
CA ASN A 321 -0.51 -28.34 -15.11
C ASN A 321 0.91 -28.22 -15.70
N GLY A 322 1.97 -28.32 -14.87
CA GLY A 322 3.34 -28.23 -15.36
C GLY A 322 4.40 -28.53 -14.31
N THR A 323 5.64 -28.47 -14.74
CA THR A 323 6.85 -28.74 -13.94
C THR A 323 7.59 -27.46 -13.55
N ALA A 324 6.95 -26.32 -13.75
CA ALA A 324 7.59 -25.01 -13.55
C ALA A 324 7.88 -24.68 -12.08
N PHE A 325 7.10 -25.24 -11.15
CA PHE A 325 7.19 -24.91 -9.73
C PHE A 325 7.70 -26.11 -8.91
N ASP A 326 8.33 -25.78 -7.78
CA ASP A 326 8.59 -26.75 -6.73
C ASP A 326 7.25 -27.30 -6.21
N GLN A 327 7.08 -28.61 -6.23
CA GLN A 327 5.79 -29.25 -5.98
C GLN A 327 5.36 -29.17 -4.51
N GLU A 328 6.30 -29.15 -3.57
CA GLU A 328 6.02 -28.99 -2.16
C GLU A 328 5.49 -27.56 -1.89
N VAL A 329 6.18 -26.56 -2.42
CA VAL A 329 5.81 -25.13 -2.27
C VAL A 329 4.46 -24.86 -2.93
N LEU A 330 4.24 -25.37 -4.15
CA LEU A 330 2.98 -25.19 -4.87
C LEU A 330 1.81 -25.88 -4.17
N SER A 331 1.98 -27.13 -3.72
CA SER A 331 0.93 -27.87 -3.01
C SER A 331 0.54 -27.20 -1.71
N CYS A 332 1.52 -26.75 -0.92
CA CYS A 332 1.28 -25.96 0.29
C CYS A 332 0.50 -24.68 0.00
N TRP A 333 0.84 -23.98 -1.09
CA TRP A 333 0.11 -22.76 -1.50
C TRP A 333 -1.34 -23.06 -1.84
N ILE A 334 -1.59 -24.08 -2.66
CA ILE A 334 -2.94 -24.47 -3.08
C ILE A 334 -3.79 -24.88 -1.87
N GLU A 335 -3.24 -25.68 -0.97
CA GLU A 335 -3.93 -26.00 0.28
C GLU A 335 -4.26 -24.75 1.10
N THR A 336 -3.33 -23.80 1.17
CA THR A 336 -3.49 -22.57 1.93
C THR A 336 -4.61 -21.71 1.37
N ILE A 337 -4.72 -21.57 0.04
CA ILE A 337 -5.75 -20.74 -0.60
C ILE A 337 -7.09 -21.44 -0.76
N CYS A 338 -7.13 -22.79 -0.75
CA CYS A 338 -8.35 -23.60 -0.88
C CYS A 338 -8.97 -23.96 0.48
N ARG A 339 -8.26 -23.79 1.60
CA ARG A 339 -8.87 -23.95 2.93
C ARG A 339 -9.90 -22.84 3.15
N THR A 340 -11.13 -23.15 2.84
CA THR A 340 -12.32 -22.30 3.06
C THR A 340 -12.89 -22.47 4.45
#